data_de74fd423b4b1de3256dedf0497f7cea
#
_entry.id   de74fd423b4b1de3256dedf0497f7cea
#
_cell.length_a   1.000
_cell.length_b   1.000
_cell.length_c   1.000
_cell.angle_alpha   90.00
_cell.angle_beta   90.00
_cell.angle_gamma   90.00
#
_symmetry.space_group_name_H-M   'P 1'
#
loop_
_entity.id
_entity.type
_entity.pdbx_description
1 polymer ?
#
loop_
_entity_poly.entity_id
_entity_poly.type
_entity_poly.pdbx_seq_one_letter_code
_entity_poly.pdbx_strand_id
1 'polypeptide(L)'
;MLSACGIVSAIDAHGGGKADFVSVKKTHFSRKGQAYYIVGANFWYGGYLGAASGVGERARLLKELDNMRALGINNLRVLAVSEKTEMKSAVRPATTAAPGQYDEELLAGLDFLLAEVAKRDMTVVLYLNNFWQWSGGMTQYLNWFEGTPALDPNVTNDYDDFMKKTAGFYRNAAAQAEYRNVIAKIVKRVNTITGKPYSEDASIMSWQLANEPRPGSGAATPEEKAVYVKWVDEVAGYIHSLDRNHMVSSGSEGLAGSAQDAQLYQDAHRTHNIDYLTYHLWPKNWGWFDSKDPTGSWDGAIAKSRDYLNSHIELAKKLNKPIVLEEFGLDRDGPSFSVKATTKIRDRFYREVFDIIYRRASKGDPIAGFNFWAWGGAGRAANADYWWKPGNDFVGDPPQEEQGLYSVFDSDVSSLLLIKEYADRLHAIKH
;
A
#
# COMPACT_ATOMS: atom_id res chain seq x y z
N MET A 1 19.89 56.36 -28.54
CA MET A 1 20.21 55.46 -27.41
C MET A 1 18.90 54.91 -26.83
N LEU A 2 18.50 53.73 -27.25
CA LEU A 2 17.31 53.06 -26.77
C LEU A 2 17.77 51.95 -25.82
N SER A 3 17.38 52.07 -24.54
CA SER A 3 17.66 51.10 -23.49
C SER A 3 16.62 49.99 -23.58
N ALA A 4 17.05 48.77 -23.84
CA ALA A 4 16.20 47.61 -23.81
C ALA A 4 16.12 47.08 -22.35
N CYS A 5 14.94 47.22 -21.74
CA CYS A 5 14.64 46.66 -20.44
C CYS A 5 14.23 45.19 -20.64
N GLY A 6 15.09 44.26 -20.23
CA GLY A 6 14.79 42.84 -20.25
C GLY A 6 13.80 42.48 -19.15
N ILE A 7 12.66 41.96 -19.54
CA ILE A 7 11.68 41.37 -18.63
C ILE A 7 12.21 39.98 -18.24
N VAL A 8 12.69 39.86 -17.00
CA VAL A 8 12.95 38.56 -16.38
C VAL A 8 11.59 38.02 -15.94
N SER A 9 11.12 37.01 -16.65
CA SER A 9 9.94 36.24 -16.28
C SER A 9 10.22 35.50 -14.97
N ALA A 10 9.54 35.89 -13.90
CA ALA A 10 9.53 35.17 -12.65
C ALA A 10 8.86 33.81 -12.90
N ILE A 11 9.58 32.71 -12.63
CA ILE A 11 9.02 31.38 -12.58
C ILE A 11 8.19 31.35 -11.29
N ASP A 12 6.85 31.37 -11.45
CA ASP A 12 5.92 31.21 -10.35
C ASP A 12 6.17 29.83 -9.71
N ALA A 13 6.68 29.83 -8.49
CA ALA A 13 6.69 28.67 -7.62
C ALA A 13 5.22 28.35 -7.27
N HIS A 14 4.62 27.42 -8.00
CA HIS A 14 3.27 26.94 -7.73
C HIS A 14 3.29 26.17 -6.40
N GLY A 15 3.00 26.84 -5.30
CA GLY A 15 2.44 26.20 -4.11
C GLY A 15 1.10 25.59 -4.51
N GLY A 16 0.96 24.25 -4.44
CA GLY A 16 -0.29 23.57 -4.79
C GLY A 16 -1.44 24.18 -4.01
N GLY A 17 -2.48 24.65 -4.70
CA GLY A 17 -3.71 25.11 -4.04
C GLY A 17 -4.39 23.92 -3.32
N LYS A 18 -5.20 24.18 -2.29
CA LYS A 18 -5.94 23.11 -1.58
C LYS A 18 -6.72 22.17 -2.51
N ALA A 19 -7.09 22.62 -3.70
CA ALA A 19 -7.79 21.85 -4.73
C ALA A 19 -6.92 20.72 -5.35
N ASP A 20 -5.60 20.80 -5.26
CA ASP A 20 -4.70 19.80 -5.86
C ASP A 20 -4.58 18.53 -5.02
N PHE A 21 -4.85 18.62 -3.71
CA PHE A 21 -4.85 17.47 -2.81
C PHE A 21 -6.08 16.59 -3.05
N VAL A 22 -5.90 15.28 -2.92
CA VAL A 22 -7.05 14.37 -2.84
C VAL A 22 -7.73 14.58 -1.49
N SER A 23 -9.03 14.71 -1.49
CA SER A 23 -9.83 14.94 -0.29
C SER A 23 -11.11 14.13 -0.30
N VAL A 24 -11.68 13.89 0.87
CA VAL A 24 -13.00 13.26 1.00
C VAL A 24 -14.09 14.30 0.76
N LYS A 25 -15.00 13.99 -0.16
CA LYS A 25 -16.24 14.73 -0.39
C LYS A 25 -17.42 13.78 -0.18
N LYS A 26 -18.06 13.85 0.99
CA LYS A 26 -19.05 12.86 1.44
C LYS A 26 -18.41 11.46 1.51
N THR A 27 -18.83 10.53 0.66
CA THR A 27 -18.36 9.16 0.60
C THR A 27 -17.46 8.87 -0.60
N HIS A 28 -16.91 9.90 -1.25
CA HIS A 28 -16.09 9.78 -2.45
C HIS A 28 -14.83 10.64 -2.32
N PHE A 29 -13.84 10.35 -3.15
CA PHE A 29 -12.68 11.24 -3.28
C PHE A 29 -12.92 12.31 -4.33
N SER A 30 -12.31 13.46 -4.10
CA SER A 30 -12.25 14.57 -5.03
C SER A 30 -10.82 15.08 -5.16
N ARG A 31 -10.38 15.39 -6.37
CA ARG A 31 -9.12 16.05 -6.66
C ARG A 31 -9.34 17.08 -7.76
N LYS A 32 -8.79 18.27 -7.62
CA LYS A 32 -8.97 19.38 -8.59
C LYS A 32 -10.45 19.67 -8.92
N GLY A 33 -11.33 19.48 -7.93
CA GLY A 33 -12.77 19.69 -8.10
C GLY A 33 -13.52 18.59 -8.88
N GLN A 34 -12.83 17.53 -9.29
CA GLN A 34 -13.42 16.40 -10.02
C GLN A 34 -13.48 15.15 -9.11
N ALA A 35 -14.40 14.23 -9.43
CA ALA A 35 -14.39 12.90 -8.80
C ALA A 35 -13.06 12.21 -9.07
N TYR A 36 -12.50 11.56 -8.04
CA TYR A 36 -11.22 10.86 -8.12
C TYR A 36 -11.41 9.40 -7.74
N TYR A 37 -11.29 8.52 -8.70
CA TYR A 37 -11.30 7.07 -8.51
C TYR A 37 -9.89 6.52 -8.65
N ILE A 38 -9.47 5.71 -7.68
CA ILE A 38 -8.17 5.04 -7.70
C ILE A 38 -8.22 3.87 -8.68
N VAL A 39 -7.32 3.87 -9.63
CA VAL A 39 -6.83 2.70 -10.33
C VAL A 39 -5.36 2.61 -10.01
N GLY A 40 -5.00 1.73 -9.11
CA GLY A 40 -3.69 1.75 -8.49
C GLY A 40 -2.98 0.42 -8.50
N ALA A 41 -1.71 0.47 -8.16
CA ALA A 41 -0.85 -0.67 -7.98
C ALA A 41 -0.10 -0.58 -6.65
N ASN A 42 0.09 -1.70 -5.97
CA ASN A 42 1.11 -1.80 -4.96
C ASN A 42 2.49 -1.78 -5.63
N PHE A 43 3.28 -0.78 -5.30
CA PHE A 43 4.64 -0.59 -5.79
C PHE A 43 5.56 -0.35 -4.61
N TRP A 44 5.49 -1.29 -3.65
CA TRP A 44 6.11 -1.18 -2.33
C TRP A 44 7.59 -0.78 -2.40
N TYR A 45 8.31 -1.24 -3.41
CA TYR A 45 9.73 -1.02 -3.60
C TYR A 45 10.09 0.25 -4.41
N GLY A 46 9.12 1.08 -4.78
CA GLY A 46 9.36 2.25 -5.63
C GLY A 46 10.38 3.23 -5.06
N GLY A 47 10.40 3.42 -3.74
CA GLY A 47 11.40 4.24 -3.06
C GLY A 47 12.83 3.66 -3.18
N TYR A 48 12.98 2.34 -3.14
CA TYR A 48 14.27 1.68 -3.33
C TYR A 48 14.84 1.91 -4.72
N LEU A 49 14.02 1.78 -5.76
CA LEU A 49 14.46 2.07 -7.14
C LEU A 49 14.88 3.54 -7.33
N GLY A 50 14.30 4.45 -6.53
CA GLY A 50 14.62 5.88 -6.54
C GLY A 50 15.97 6.24 -5.93
N ALA A 51 16.63 5.36 -5.18
CA ALA A 51 17.95 5.62 -4.60
C ALA A 51 19.00 5.95 -5.68
N ALA A 52 20.03 6.71 -5.32
CA ALA A 52 21.03 7.15 -6.30
C ALA A 52 22.08 6.07 -6.59
N SER A 53 22.30 5.16 -5.64
CA SER A 53 23.28 4.07 -5.73
C SER A 53 22.74 2.78 -5.08
N GLY A 54 23.56 1.78 -4.92
CA GLY A 54 23.24 0.52 -4.27
C GLY A 54 22.10 -0.22 -4.98
N VAL A 55 20.91 -0.23 -4.39
CA VAL A 55 19.72 -0.87 -4.94
C VAL A 55 18.93 0.03 -5.90
N GLY A 56 19.41 1.25 -6.14
CA GLY A 56 18.76 2.24 -6.98
C GLY A 56 18.82 1.89 -8.46
N GLU A 57 17.67 2.01 -9.12
CA GLU A 57 17.50 1.77 -10.56
C GLU A 57 16.62 2.85 -11.17
N ARG A 58 17.04 4.13 -11.06
CA ARG A 58 16.24 5.30 -11.49
C ARG A 58 15.73 5.21 -12.93
N ALA A 59 16.57 4.70 -13.85
CA ALA A 59 16.14 4.52 -15.25
C ALA A 59 14.98 3.53 -15.38
N ARG A 60 15.01 2.43 -14.62
CA ARG A 60 13.89 1.49 -14.52
C ARG A 60 12.68 2.14 -13.88
N LEU A 61 12.86 2.85 -12.77
CA LEU A 61 11.76 3.55 -12.09
C LEU A 61 11.00 4.49 -13.04
N LEU A 62 11.71 5.31 -13.82
CA LEU A 62 11.09 6.22 -14.79
C LEU A 62 10.25 5.45 -15.81
N LYS A 63 10.79 4.37 -16.35
CA LYS A 63 10.08 3.51 -17.32
C LYS A 63 8.85 2.85 -16.71
N GLU A 64 8.97 2.34 -15.46
CA GLU A 64 7.82 1.73 -14.76
C GLU A 64 6.69 2.75 -14.54
N LEU A 65 7.03 3.97 -14.11
CA LEU A 65 6.05 5.04 -13.92
C LEU A 65 5.38 5.45 -15.22
N ASP A 66 6.13 5.54 -16.33
CA ASP A 66 5.59 5.85 -17.66
C ASP A 66 4.65 4.73 -18.14
N ASN A 67 5.02 3.47 -17.96
CA ASN A 67 4.19 2.32 -18.29
C ASN A 67 2.90 2.30 -17.47
N MET A 68 2.98 2.47 -16.16
CA MET A 68 1.80 2.54 -15.29
C MET A 68 0.88 3.69 -15.69
N ARG A 69 1.42 4.88 -15.95
CA ARG A 69 0.63 6.03 -16.40
C ARG A 69 -0.08 5.77 -17.73
N ALA A 70 0.59 5.12 -18.68
CA ALA A 70 0.01 4.76 -19.99
C ALA A 70 -1.16 3.76 -19.87
N LEU A 71 -1.16 2.91 -18.83
CA LEU A 71 -2.26 2.01 -18.50
C LEU A 71 -3.41 2.69 -17.75
N GLY A 72 -3.29 3.99 -17.44
CA GLY A 72 -4.28 4.71 -16.65
C GLY A 72 -4.16 4.50 -15.15
N ILE A 73 -3.08 3.87 -14.67
CA ILE A 73 -2.80 3.81 -13.23
C ILE A 73 -2.48 5.22 -12.74
N ASN A 74 -3.20 5.66 -11.71
CA ASN A 74 -3.12 7.01 -11.16
C ASN A 74 -2.71 7.07 -9.69
N ASN A 75 -2.59 5.91 -9.03
CA ASN A 75 -2.22 5.82 -7.62
C ASN A 75 -1.24 4.68 -7.38
N LEU A 76 -0.27 4.90 -6.50
CA LEU A 76 0.69 3.88 -6.06
C LEU A 76 0.59 3.73 -4.55
N ARG A 77 0.67 2.50 -4.05
CA ARG A 77 0.81 2.22 -2.62
C ARG A 77 2.24 1.77 -2.35
N VAL A 78 2.97 2.49 -1.50
CA VAL A 78 4.42 2.42 -1.36
C VAL A 78 4.83 2.30 0.10
N LEU A 79 5.83 1.44 0.37
CA LEU A 79 6.49 1.34 1.68
C LEU A 79 7.36 2.58 1.90
N ALA A 80 7.03 3.39 2.89
CA ALA A 80 7.81 4.58 3.21
C ALA A 80 9.06 4.25 4.05
N VAL A 81 8.97 3.26 4.92
CA VAL A 81 10.03 2.87 5.85
C VAL A 81 10.10 1.36 6.02
N SER A 82 11.30 0.87 6.31
CA SER A 82 11.59 -0.52 6.68
C SER A 82 12.64 -0.56 7.77
N GLU A 83 12.65 -1.56 8.59
CA GLU A 83 13.54 -1.72 9.73
C GLU A 83 14.58 -2.82 9.47
N LYS A 84 15.86 -2.51 9.77
CA LYS A 84 16.93 -3.49 9.69
C LYS A 84 16.70 -4.62 10.69
N THR A 85 16.71 -5.84 10.19
CA THR A 85 16.46 -7.05 10.96
C THR A 85 17.34 -8.21 10.51
N GLU A 86 17.50 -9.21 11.38
CA GLU A 86 18.17 -10.46 11.06
C GLU A 86 17.26 -11.49 10.35
N MET A 87 15.96 -11.21 10.28
CA MET A 87 15.01 -12.10 9.59
C MET A 87 15.34 -12.21 8.10
N LYS A 88 15.42 -13.45 7.59
CA LYS A 88 15.82 -13.71 6.20
C LYS A 88 14.76 -13.28 5.19
N SER A 89 13.51 -13.32 5.58
CA SER A 89 12.35 -12.95 4.76
C SER A 89 12.10 -11.44 4.68
N ALA A 90 13.00 -10.59 5.23
CA ALA A 90 12.85 -9.15 5.21
C ALA A 90 13.68 -8.49 4.10
N VAL A 91 13.16 -7.36 3.59
CA VAL A 91 13.81 -6.54 2.57
C VAL A 91 15.13 -5.95 3.06
N ARG A 92 16.10 -5.86 2.18
CA ARG A 92 17.44 -5.29 2.42
C ARG A 92 17.92 -4.50 1.20
N PRO A 93 18.56 -3.34 1.43
CA PRO A 93 18.81 -2.66 2.72
C PRO A 93 17.52 -2.13 3.33
N ALA A 94 17.57 -1.67 4.60
CA ALA A 94 16.45 -1.07 5.30
C ALA A 94 16.65 0.43 5.50
N THR A 95 15.55 1.19 5.50
CA THR A 95 15.59 2.65 5.67
C THR A 95 15.91 3.09 7.11
N THR A 96 15.68 2.21 8.10
CA THR A 96 15.95 2.46 9.51
C THR A 96 16.90 1.39 10.04
N ALA A 97 18.14 1.75 10.31
CA ALA A 97 19.19 0.83 10.77
C ALA A 97 19.05 0.46 12.26
N ALA A 98 18.60 1.39 13.06
CA ALA A 98 18.30 1.28 14.50
C ALA A 98 17.42 2.46 14.90
N PRO A 99 16.85 2.48 16.13
CA PRO A 99 16.08 3.62 16.63
C PRO A 99 16.82 4.95 16.41
N GLY A 100 16.17 5.90 15.74
CA GLY A 100 16.73 7.22 15.40
C GLY A 100 17.81 7.22 14.29
N GLN A 101 18.17 6.08 13.71
CA GLN A 101 19.20 5.97 12.68
C GLN A 101 18.60 5.64 11.31
N TYR A 102 18.58 6.63 10.43
CA TYR A 102 17.94 6.52 9.11
C TYR A 102 18.99 6.48 7.99
N ASP A 103 18.73 5.69 6.97
CA ASP A 103 19.46 5.69 5.72
C ASP A 103 18.92 6.83 4.82
N GLU A 104 19.63 7.95 4.83
CA GLU A 104 19.21 9.15 4.08
C GLU A 104 19.29 8.94 2.56
N GLU A 105 20.10 8.01 2.07
CA GLU A 105 20.16 7.69 0.64
C GLU A 105 18.89 6.97 0.18
N LEU A 106 18.41 6.00 0.95
CA LEU A 106 17.14 5.33 0.67
C LEU A 106 15.96 6.31 0.83
N LEU A 107 15.99 7.19 1.83
CA LEU A 107 14.96 8.24 1.97
C LEU A 107 15.03 9.26 0.82
N ALA A 108 16.20 9.60 0.30
CA ALA A 108 16.33 10.41 -0.92
C ALA A 108 15.80 9.66 -2.17
N GLY A 109 15.81 8.33 -2.15
CA GLY A 109 15.15 7.52 -3.16
C GLY A 109 13.63 7.69 -3.15
N LEU A 110 13.03 7.79 -1.96
CA LEU A 110 11.61 8.13 -1.82
C LEU A 110 11.32 9.55 -2.31
N ASP A 111 12.20 10.53 -2.01
CA ASP A 111 12.11 11.89 -2.55
C ASP A 111 12.07 11.88 -4.08
N PHE A 112 12.96 11.09 -4.70
CA PHE A 112 13.01 10.97 -6.16
C PHE A 112 11.74 10.34 -6.74
N LEU A 113 11.25 9.27 -6.13
CA LEU A 113 9.97 8.66 -6.52
C LEU A 113 8.83 9.69 -6.52
N LEU A 114 8.66 10.43 -5.41
CA LEU A 114 7.59 11.41 -5.27
C LEU A 114 7.70 12.53 -6.31
N ALA A 115 8.91 13.04 -6.57
CA ALA A 115 9.14 14.04 -7.60
C ALA A 115 8.74 13.53 -8.99
N GLU A 116 9.00 12.26 -9.31
CA GLU A 116 8.67 11.68 -10.60
C GLU A 116 7.19 11.29 -10.74
N VAL A 117 6.54 10.89 -9.64
CA VAL A 117 5.10 10.67 -9.55
C VAL A 117 4.32 11.97 -9.78
N ALA A 118 4.77 13.07 -9.14
CA ALA A 118 4.17 14.40 -9.32
C ALA A 118 4.20 14.87 -10.78
N LYS A 119 5.32 14.67 -11.49
CA LYS A 119 5.46 15.02 -12.93
C LYS A 119 4.45 14.29 -13.82
N ARG A 120 3.96 13.13 -13.40
CA ARG A 120 3.01 12.28 -14.14
C ARG A 120 1.57 12.46 -13.70
N ASP A 121 1.31 13.43 -12.82
CA ASP A 121 -0.01 13.68 -12.21
C ASP A 121 -0.62 12.44 -11.54
N MET A 122 0.24 11.59 -10.98
CA MET A 122 -0.13 10.42 -10.17
C MET A 122 -0.09 10.77 -8.68
N THR A 123 -0.62 9.90 -7.84
CA THR A 123 -0.58 10.05 -6.38
C THR A 123 -0.02 8.81 -5.70
N VAL A 124 0.40 8.97 -4.44
CA VAL A 124 0.97 7.89 -3.63
C VAL A 124 0.28 7.80 -2.27
N VAL A 125 -0.02 6.59 -1.84
CA VAL A 125 -0.32 6.22 -0.45
C VAL A 125 0.98 5.73 0.17
N LEU A 126 1.42 6.36 1.26
CA LEU A 126 2.65 6.00 1.97
C LEU A 126 2.32 5.29 3.29
N TYR A 127 2.62 3.99 3.41
CA TYR A 127 2.47 3.31 4.67
C TYR A 127 3.75 3.36 5.52
N LEU A 128 3.56 3.66 6.81
CA LEU A 128 4.59 4.13 7.74
C LEU A 128 5.10 3.02 8.68
N ASN A 129 4.56 1.81 8.57
CA ASN A 129 4.97 0.62 9.30
C ASN A 129 4.38 -0.62 8.61
N ASN A 130 4.67 -1.79 9.13
CA ASN A 130 4.13 -3.05 8.66
C ASN A 130 3.83 -3.97 9.86
N PHE A 131 2.68 -4.62 9.84
CA PHE A 131 2.42 -5.66 10.83
C PHE A 131 3.27 -6.91 10.56
N TRP A 132 3.53 -7.19 9.28
CA TRP A 132 4.32 -8.33 8.83
C TRP A 132 5.82 -8.07 8.84
N GLN A 133 6.58 -9.12 8.98
CA GLN A 133 8.02 -9.11 9.16
C GLN A 133 8.83 -8.75 7.90
N TRP A 134 8.24 -8.79 6.71
CA TRP A 134 9.00 -8.66 5.46
C TRP A 134 9.66 -7.28 5.24
N SER A 135 9.30 -6.29 6.02
CA SER A 135 10.01 -4.99 6.06
C SER A 135 10.69 -4.72 7.40
N GLY A 136 10.84 -5.72 8.27
CA GLY A 136 11.18 -5.56 9.67
C GLY A 136 9.90 -5.45 10.51
N GLY A 137 9.17 -4.34 10.35
CA GLY A 137 7.85 -4.13 10.88
C GLY A 137 7.76 -4.08 12.40
N MET A 138 6.53 -4.18 12.91
CA MET A 138 6.22 -4.04 14.35
C MET A 138 7.01 -5.02 15.24
N THR A 139 7.27 -6.24 14.75
CA THR A 139 8.06 -7.23 15.50
C THR A 139 9.51 -6.79 15.70
N GLN A 140 10.08 -5.99 14.78
CA GLN A 140 11.43 -5.46 14.92
C GLN A 140 11.49 -4.35 15.97
N TYR A 141 10.46 -3.53 16.14
CA TYR A 141 10.38 -2.57 17.23
C TYR A 141 10.40 -3.28 18.60
N LEU A 142 9.66 -4.40 18.74
CA LEU A 142 9.70 -5.20 19.95
C LEU A 142 11.10 -5.79 20.21
N ASN A 143 11.78 -6.25 19.16
CA ASN A 143 13.18 -6.68 19.30
C ASN A 143 14.08 -5.56 19.83
N TRP A 144 13.97 -4.35 19.31
CA TRP A 144 14.81 -3.22 19.76
C TRP A 144 14.58 -2.84 21.22
N PHE A 145 13.36 -2.91 21.73
CA PHE A 145 13.01 -2.35 23.03
C PHE A 145 12.74 -3.38 24.12
N GLU A 146 12.44 -4.63 23.78
CA GLU A 146 12.26 -5.73 24.72
C GLU A 146 13.39 -6.74 24.67
N GLY A 147 14.23 -6.70 23.62
CA GLY A 147 15.27 -7.69 23.40
C GLY A 147 14.74 -9.07 23.01
N THR A 148 13.45 -9.20 22.74
CA THR A 148 12.88 -10.44 22.22
C THR A 148 13.33 -10.65 20.77
N PRO A 149 13.72 -11.87 20.38
CA PRO A 149 14.05 -12.14 18.97
C PRO A 149 12.90 -11.73 18.06
N ALA A 150 13.21 -11.02 16.98
CA ALA A 150 12.22 -10.74 15.95
C ALA A 150 11.74 -12.07 15.34
N LEU A 151 10.44 -12.23 15.23
CA LEU A 151 9.83 -13.48 14.79
C LEU A 151 9.72 -13.49 13.26
N ASP A 152 10.14 -14.60 12.67
CA ASP A 152 9.98 -14.86 11.24
C ASP A 152 9.02 -16.05 11.05
N PRO A 153 7.74 -15.80 10.72
CA PRO A 153 6.75 -16.86 10.55
C PRO A 153 7.05 -17.74 9.32
N ASN A 154 7.85 -17.28 8.36
CA ASN A 154 8.32 -18.12 7.26
C ASN A 154 9.31 -19.21 7.72
N VAL A 155 9.93 -19.02 8.90
CA VAL A 155 10.81 -20.01 9.51
C VAL A 155 10.07 -20.89 10.51
N THR A 156 9.22 -20.30 11.34
CA THR A 156 8.49 -21.03 12.41
C THR A 156 7.24 -21.72 11.89
N ASN A 157 6.68 -21.25 10.78
CA ASN A 157 5.38 -21.66 10.24
C ASN A 157 4.23 -21.51 11.28
N ASP A 158 4.39 -20.59 12.23
CA ASP A 158 3.42 -20.28 13.28
C ASP A 158 2.98 -18.82 13.19
N TYR A 159 2.03 -18.56 12.31
CA TYR A 159 1.47 -17.23 12.10
C TYR A 159 0.61 -16.74 13.28
N ASP A 160 -0.03 -17.66 14.03
CA ASP A 160 -0.85 -17.27 15.19
C ASP A 160 0.02 -16.75 16.32
N ASP A 161 1.13 -17.43 16.65
CA ASP A 161 2.11 -16.95 17.64
C ASP A 161 2.75 -15.64 17.20
N PHE A 162 3.13 -15.53 15.91
CA PHE A 162 3.64 -14.30 15.35
C PHE A 162 2.66 -13.13 15.54
N MET A 163 1.41 -13.28 15.12
CA MET A 163 0.39 -12.22 15.22
C MET A 163 0.11 -11.83 16.68
N LYS A 164 0.01 -12.80 17.58
CA LYS A 164 -0.21 -12.57 19.00
C LYS A 164 0.93 -11.77 19.64
N LYS A 165 2.18 -12.13 19.36
CA LYS A 165 3.35 -11.45 19.91
C LYS A 165 3.55 -10.07 19.28
N THR A 166 3.40 -9.95 17.96
CA THR A 166 3.53 -8.68 17.24
C THR A 166 2.56 -7.62 17.74
N ALA A 167 1.34 -8.00 18.14
CA ALA A 167 0.36 -7.09 18.74
C ALA A 167 0.82 -6.47 20.08
N GLY A 168 1.85 -7.02 20.72
CA GLY A 168 2.54 -6.40 21.86
C GLY A 168 3.08 -5.00 21.54
N PHE A 169 3.37 -4.72 20.27
CA PHE A 169 3.79 -3.41 19.78
C PHE A 169 2.85 -2.28 20.25
N TYR A 170 1.55 -2.48 20.25
CA TYR A 170 0.59 -1.43 20.61
C TYR A 170 0.67 -1.01 22.09
N ARG A 171 1.18 -1.89 22.97
CA ARG A 171 1.31 -1.66 24.41
C ARG A 171 2.72 -1.21 24.82
N ASN A 172 3.72 -1.41 23.98
CA ASN A 172 5.10 -1.07 24.28
C ASN A 172 5.34 0.43 24.11
N ALA A 173 5.47 1.16 25.23
CA ALA A 173 5.59 2.61 25.22
C ALA A 173 6.85 3.10 24.47
N ALA A 174 7.98 2.40 24.57
CA ALA A 174 9.21 2.76 23.89
C ALA A 174 9.10 2.53 22.37
N ALA A 175 8.52 1.41 21.96
CA ALA A 175 8.23 1.13 20.55
C ALA A 175 7.27 2.18 19.95
N GLN A 176 6.22 2.58 20.69
CA GLN A 176 5.29 3.62 20.26
C GLN A 176 5.96 4.99 20.16
N ALA A 177 6.87 5.33 21.10
CA ALA A 177 7.62 6.58 21.05
C ALA A 177 8.52 6.63 19.80
N GLU A 178 9.25 5.56 19.51
CA GLU A 178 10.09 5.48 18.30
C GLU A 178 9.26 5.48 17.02
N TYR A 179 8.15 4.78 16.98
CA TYR A 179 7.26 4.83 15.82
C TYR A 179 6.74 6.24 15.54
N ARG A 180 6.42 7.02 16.58
CA ARG A 180 6.06 8.44 16.43
C ARG A 180 7.23 9.28 15.92
N ASN A 181 8.49 8.98 16.31
CA ASN A 181 9.68 9.62 15.76
C ASN A 181 9.81 9.34 14.25
N VAL A 182 9.61 8.09 13.83
CA VAL A 182 9.62 7.68 12.42
C VAL A 182 8.52 8.41 11.64
N ILE A 183 7.29 8.45 12.16
CA ILE A 183 6.19 9.22 11.55
C ILE A 183 6.62 10.68 11.36
N ALA A 184 7.13 11.33 12.42
CA ALA A 184 7.55 12.72 12.35
C ALA A 184 8.69 12.94 11.35
N LYS A 185 9.66 12.01 11.28
CA LYS A 185 10.77 12.05 10.32
C LYS A 185 10.27 12.04 8.88
N ILE A 186 9.28 11.22 8.57
CA ILE A 186 8.74 11.10 7.20
C ILE A 186 7.76 12.24 6.90
N VAL A 187 6.76 12.48 7.74
CA VAL A 187 5.71 13.48 7.47
C VAL A 187 6.28 14.90 7.38
N LYS A 188 7.31 15.22 8.18
CA LYS A 188 7.99 16.54 8.14
C LYS A 188 9.17 16.61 7.18
N ARG A 189 9.43 15.55 6.40
CA ARG A 189 10.55 15.54 5.48
C ARG A 189 10.38 16.63 4.42
N VAL A 190 11.49 17.29 4.09
CA VAL A 190 11.59 18.17 2.93
C VAL A 190 12.22 17.35 1.80
N ASN A 191 11.51 17.23 0.70
CA ASN A 191 11.98 16.51 -0.48
C ASN A 191 13.26 17.12 -1.02
N THR A 192 14.34 16.37 -1.06
CA THR A 192 15.68 16.84 -1.46
C THR A 192 15.78 17.17 -2.97
N ILE A 193 14.83 16.71 -3.78
CA ILE A 193 14.78 16.95 -5.23
C ILE A 193 13.96 18.22 -5.54
N THR A 194 12.81 18.37 -4.88
CA THR A 194 11.87 19.48 -5.17
C THR A 194 11.99 20.64 -4.20
N GLY A 195 12.64 20.46 -3.06
CA GLY A 195 12.68 21.43 -1.96
C GLY A 195 11.35 21.64 -1.23
N LYS A 196 10.31 20.87 -1.58
CA LYS A 196 8.98 21.00 -1.00
C LYS A 196 8.83 20.08 0.24
N PRO A 197 8.23 20.56 1.34
CA PRO A 197 7.82 19.68 2.44
C PRO A 197 6.83 18.61 1.96
N TYR A 198 6.95 17.39 2.47
CA TYR A 198 6.01 16.31 2.15
C TYR A 198 4.56 16.69 2.52
N SER A 199 4.37 17.39 3.62
CA SER A 199 3.05 17.91 4.03
C SER A 199 2.43 18.93 3.06
N GLU A 200 3.19 19.41 2.06
CA GLU A 200 2.73 20.33 1.01
C GLU A 200 2.74 19.67 -0.38
N ASP A 201 3.10 18.39 -0.48
CA ASP A 201 3.22 17.68 -1.75
C ASP A 201 1.90 16.98 -2.12
N ALA A 202 1.11 17.58 -2.99
CA ALA A 202 -0.16 17.02 -3.45
C ALA A 202 -0.05 15.70 -4.25
N SER A 203 1.16 15.23 -4.55
CA SER A 203 1.38 13.88 -5.08
C SER A 203 1.27 12.81 -4.00
N ILE A 204 1.43 13.16 -2.73
CA ILE A 204 1.05 12.28 -1.62
C ILE A 204 -0.47 12.38 -1.47
N MET A 205 -1.16 11.24 -1.54
CA MET A 205 -2.61 11.18 -1.33
C MET A 205 -2.93 11.05 0.16
N SER A 206 -2.24 10.15 0.83
CA SER A 206 -2.51 9.84 2.22
C SER A 206 -1.32 9.21 2.92
N TRP A 207 -1.31 9.37 4.23
CA TRP A 207 -0.51 8.61 5.16
C TRP A 207 -1.29 7.38 5.61
N GLN A 208 -0.63 6.26 5.69
CA GLN A 208 -1.24 5.03 6.17
C GLN A 208 -0.47 4.52 7.39
N LEU A 209 -1.21 4.18 8.47
CA LEU A 209 -0.57 3.82 9.73
C LEU A 209 0.40 2.64 9.55
N ALA A 210 -0.08 1.57 8.94
CA ALA A 210 0.75 0.40 8.69
C ALA A 210 0.16 -0.45 7.55
N ASN A 211 0.97 -1.33 6.99
CA ASN A 211 0.46 -2.44 6.20
C ASN A 211 -0.18 -3.48 7.13
N GLU A 212 -1.46 -3.76 6.92
CA GLU A 212 -2.26 -4.81 7.57
C GLU A 212 -2.18 -4.87 9.11
N PRO A 213 -2.34 -3.74 9.85
CA PRO A 213 -2.33 -3.79 11.29
C PRO A 213 -3.50 -4.61 11.83
N ARG A 214 -3.23 -5.50 12.79
CA ARG A 214 -4.20 -6.44 13.37
C ARG A 214 -4.19 -6.37 14.89
N PRO A 215 -5.29 -6.67 15.60
CA PRO A 215 -5.33 -6.68 17.06
C PRO A 215 -4.51 -7.82 17.67
N GLY A 216 -4.09 -8.79 16.87
CA GLY A 216 -3.42 -10.02 17.19
C GLY A 216 -3.87 -11.14 16.24
N SER A 217 -3.92 -12.38 16.72
CA SER A 217 -4.48 -13.51 15.98
C SER A 217 -6.02 -13.45 15.94
N GLY A 218 -6.65 -14.40 15.26
CA GLY A 218 -8.11 -14.54 15.25
C GLY A 218 -8.74 -14.74 16.64
N ALA A 219 -7.93 -15.11 17.65
CA ALA A 219 -8.34 -15.29 19.04
C ALA A 219 -8.07 -14.05 19.93
N ALA A 220 -7.87 -12.87 19.34
CA ALA A 220 -7.61 -11.64 20.10
C ALA A 220 -8.71 -11.37 21.14
N THR A 221 -8.26 -11.09 22.37
CA THR A 221 -9.13 -10.79 23.52
C THR A 221 -9.82 -9.43 23.38
N PRO A 222 -10.92 -9.17 24.12
CA PRO A 222 -11.56 -7.87 24.14
C PRO A 222 -10.60 -6.73 24.51
N GLU A 223 -9.63 -6.98 25.41
CA GLU A 223 -8.63 -6.00 25.81
C GLU A 223 -7.65 -5.71 24.65
N GLU A 224 -7.17 -6.73 23.94
CA GLU A 224 -6.31 -6.56 22.77
C GLU A 224 -7.01 -5.77 21.67
N LYS A 225 -8.29 -6.07 21.40
CA LYS A 225 -9.13 -5.34 20.47
C LYS A 225 -9.29 -3.87 20.89
N ALA A 226 -9.53 -3.58 22.15
CA ALA A 226 -9.67 -2.21 22.67
C ALA A 226 -8.36 -1.42 22.55
N VAL A 227 -7.22 -2.04 22.84
CA VAL A 227 -5.89 -1.41 22.67
C VAL A 227 -5.61 -1.11 21.18
N TYR A 228 -5.94 -2.01 20.28
CA TYR A 228 -5.82 -1.80 18.85
C TYR A 228 -6.67 -0.61 18.37
N VAL A 229 -7.94 -0.55 18.75
CA VAL A 229 -8.85 0.56 18.39
C VAL A 229 -8.31 1.89 18.89
N LYS A 230 -7.83 1.94 20.14
CA LYS A 230 -7.22 3.13 20.71
C LYS A 230 -5.97 3.55 19.95
N TRP A 231 -5.10 2.60 19.59
CA TRP A 231 -3.88 2.86 18.82
C TRP A 231 -4.20 3.47 17.45
N VAL A 232 -5.18 2.93 16.74
CA VAL A 232 -5.61 3.47 15.44
C VAL A 232 -5.99 4.94 15.55
N ASP A 233 -6.82 5.30 16.53
CA ASP A 233 -7.28 6.67 16.73
C ASP A 233 -6.13 7.61 17.13
N GLU A 234 -5.32 7.22 18.12
CA GLU A 234 -4.23 8.04 18.64
C GLU A 234 -3.12 8.30 17.60
N VAL A 235 -2.76 7.28 16.80
CA VAL A 235 -1.71 7.44 15.80
C VAL A 235 -2.23 8.26 14.61
N ALA A 236 -3.45 8.03 14.16
CA ALA A 236 -4.06 8.83 13.10
C ALA A 236 -4.18 10.31 13.52
N GLY A 237 -4.64 10.56 14.76
CA GLY A 237 -4.70 11.91 15.32
C GLY A 237 -3.31 12.56 15.43
N TYR A 238 -2.27 11.79 15.77
CA TYR A 238 -0.90 12.28 15.77
C TYR A 238 -0.43 12.70 14.38
N ILE A 239 -0.70 11.90 13.35
CA ILE A 239 -0.37 12.26 11.96
C ILE A 239 -1.07 13.56 11.57
N HIS A 240 -2.38 13.71 11.82
CA HIS A 240 -3.11 14.95 11.55
C HIS A 240 -2.59 16.17 12.33
N SER A 241 -1.98 15.95 13.51
CA SER A 241 -1.33 17.05 14.25
C SER A 241 -0.08 17.57 13.55
N LEU A 242 0.57 16.75 12.71
CA LEU A 242 1.76 17.07 11.94
C LEU A 242 1.42 17.59 10.52
N ASP A 243 0.33 17.08 9.96
CA ASP A 243 -0.08 17.35 8.58
C ASP A 243 -1.61 17.42 8.48
N ARG A 244 -2.13 18.56 8.03
CA ARG A 244 -3.56 18.82 7.87
C ARG A 244 -4.04 18.78 6.43
N ASN A 245 -3.16 18.52 5.50
CA ASN A 245 -3.46 18.54 4.06
C ASN A 245 -3.79 17.14 3.52
N HIS A 246 -3.13 16.13 4.04
CA HIS A 246 -3.27 14.76 3.57
C HIS A 246 -4.26 13.95 4.41
N MET A 247 -4.90 12.99 3.75
CA MET A 247 -5.76 12.02 4.40
C MET A 247 -4.94 10.99 5.20
N VAL A 248 -5.61 10.32 6.12
CA VAL A 248 -5.04 9.22 6.92
C VAL A 248 -5.94 7.99 6.81
N SER A 249 -5.33 6.83 6.57
CA SER A 249 -5.98 5.52 6.63
C SER A 249 -5.23 4.55 7.53
N SER A 250 -5.91 3.51 7.98
CA SER A 250 -5.30 2.50 8.85
C SER A 250 -4.37 1.54 8.11
N GLY A 251 -4.68 1.20 6.85
CA GLY A 251 -4.07 0.10 6.09
C GLY A 251 -4.62 -1.28 6.47
N SER A 252 -5.82 -1.31 7.04
CA SER A 252 -6.48 -2.54 7.47
C SER A 252 -6.82 -3.46 6.29
N GLU A 253 -6.61 -4.75 6.49
CA GLU A 253 -7.05 -5.83 5.58
C GLU A 253 -8.59 -6.04 5.59
N GLY A 254 -9.31 -5.29 6.40
CA GLY A 254 -10.75 -5.43 6.53
C GLY A 254 -11.16 -6.44 7.60
N LEU A 255 -12.22 -7.21 7.33
CA LEU A 255 -12.72 -8.21 8.28
C LEU A 255 -11.67 -9.28 8.62
N ALA A 256 -10.87 -9.71 7.65
CA ALA A 256 -9.79 -10.67 7.87
C ALA A 256 -8.77 -10.14 8.89
N GLY A 257 -8.34 -8.88 8.75
CA GLY A 257 -7.45 -8.21 9.69
C GLY A 257 -8.11 -7.79 11.01
N SER A 258 -9.42 -7.93 11.13
CA SER A 258 -10.20 -7.57 12.32
C SER A 258 -10.79 -8.81 13.03
N ALA A 259 -10.09 -9.95 12.97
CA ALA A 259 -10.53 -11.22 13.57
C ALA A 259 -11.96 -11.64 13.14
N GLN A 260 -12.35 -11.34 11.88
CA GLN A 260 -13.71 -11.55 11.32
C GLN A 260 -14.82 -10.82 12.09
N ASP A 261 -14.46 -9.80 12.88
CA ASP A 261 -15.37 -9.03 13.73
C ASP A 261 -15.73 -7.68 13.07
N ALA A 262 -16.94 -7.60 12.51
CA ALA A 262 -17.42 -6.40 11.86
C ALA A 262 -17.61 -5.21 12.82
N GLN A 263 -17.84 -5.48 14.11
CA GLN A 263 -17.94 -4.43 15.11
C GLN A 263 -16.57 -3.84 15.40
N LEU A 264 -15.54 -4.68 15.56
CA LEU A 264 -14.16 -4.24 15.73
C LEU A 264 -13.69 -3.40 14.54
N TYR A 265 -13.97 -3.85 13.30
CA TYR A 265 -13.64 -3.07 12.11
C TYR A 265 -14.29 -1.68 12.14
N GLN A 266 -15.57 -1.61 12.49
CA GLN A 266 -16.28 -0.33 12.61
C GLN A 266 -15.71 0.53 13.75
N ASP A 267 -15.41 -0.05 14.91
CA ASP A 267 -14.89 0.69 16.06
C ASP A 267 -13.53 1.30 15.77
N ALA A 268 -12.64 0.57 15.08
CA ALA A 268 -11.34 1.09 14.66
C ALA A 268 -11.43 2.23 13.63
N HIS A 269 -12.50 2.27 12.82
CA HIS A 269 -12.59 3.20 11.69
C HIS A 269 -13.65 4.29 11.84
N ARG A 270 -14.47 4.29 12.92
CA ARG A 270 -15.47 5.35 13.14
C ARG A 270 -14.89 6.69 13.58
N THR A 271 -13.67 6.70 14.10
CA THR A 271 -12.99 7.93 14.50
C THR A 271 -12.89 8.93 13.36
N HIS A 272 -12.97 10.24 13.66
CA HIS A 272 -12.77 11.28 12.66
C HIS A 272 -11.34 11.39 12.16
N ASN A 273 -10.38 10.76 12.85
CA ASN A 273 -8.97 10.74 12.47
C ASN A 273 -8.66 9.76 11.32
N ILE A 274 -9.57 8.84 10.99
CA ILE A 274 -9.47 7.98 9.80
C ILE A 274 -10.38 8.54 8.71
N ASP A 275 -9.82 8.97 7.58
CA ASP A 275 -10.56 9.64 6.51
C ASP A 275 -11.28 8.67 5.58
N TYR A 276 -10.68 7.51 5.31
CA TYR A 276 -11.24 6.48 4.44
C TYR A 276 -10.86 5.08 4.91
N LEU A 277 -11.61 4.11 4.44
CA LEU A 277 -11.50 2.71 4.80
C LEU A 277 -10.67 1.95 3.78
N THR A 278 -10.03 0.88 4.23
CA THR A 278 -9.27 -0.04 3.41
C THR A 278 -9.67 -1.48 3.69
N TYR A 279 -9.51 -2.34 2.71
CA TYR A 279 -9.64 -3.78 2.84
C TYR A 279 -8.85 -4.50 1.75
N HIS A 280 -8.49 -5.76 1.99
CA HIS A 280 -7.73 -6.60 1.08
C HIS A 280 -8.53 -7.85 0.73
N LEU A 281 -8.14 -8.58 -0.32
CA LEU A 281 -8.84 -9.77 -0.78
C LEU A 281 -7.85 -10.84 -1.25
N TRP A 282 -7.66 -11.87 -0.44
CA TRP A 282 -6.66 -12.91 -0.64
C TRP A 282 -7.28 -14.32 -0.70
N PRO A 283 -8.06 -14.68 -1.76
CA PRO A 283 -8.80 -15.94 -1.80
C PRO A 283 -7.92 -17.17 -1.67
N LYS A 284 -6.70 -17.14 -2.23
CA LYS A 284 -5.74 -18.24 -2.10
C LYS A 284 -5.18 -18.37 -0.67
N ASN A 285 -4.71 -17.24 -0.10
CA ASN A 285 -4.12 -17.21 1.24
C ASN A 285 -5.14 -17.62 2.32
N TRP A 286 -6.43 -17.30 2.10
CA TRP A 286 -7.51 -17.68 3.01
C TRP A 286 -8.12 -19.05 2.74
N GLY A 287 -7.51 -19.86 1.84
CA GLY A 287 -7.98 -21.20 1.51
C GLY A 287 -9.34 -21.24 0.83
N TRP A 288 -9.76 -20.16 0.17
CA TRP A 288 -10.99 -20.14 -0.63
C TRP A 288 -10.76 -20.67 -2.03
N PHE A 289 -9.57 -20.38 -2.59
CA PHE A 289 -9.14 -20.83 -3.91
C PHE A 289 -7.96 -21.79 -3.78
N ASP A 290 -8.05 -22.92 -4.49
CA ASP A 290 -6.96 -23.90 -4.61
C ASP A 290 -6.37 -23.82 -6.03
N SER A 291 -5.15 -23.35 -6.15
CA SER A 291 -4.43 -23.25 -7.43
C SER A 291 -4.12 -24.62 -8.05
N LYS A 292 -4.19 -25.71 -7.28
CA LYS A 292 -4.00 -27.09 -7.77
C LYS A 292 -5.31 -27.68 -8.31
N ASP A 293 -6.45 -27.20 -7.83
CA ASP A 293 -7.78 -27.50 -8.37
C ASP A 293 -8.55 -26.20 -8.69
N PRO A 294 -8.11 -25.44 -9.69
CA PRO A 294 -8.70 -24.14 -10.02
C PRO A 294 -10.15 -24.26 -10.51
N THR A 295 -10.55 -25.39 -11.09
CA THR A 295 -11.92 -25.59 -11.58
C THR A 295 -12.86 -25.91 -10.45
N GLY A 296 -12.50 -26.84 -9.54
CA GLY A 296 -13.36 -27.25 -8.44
C GLY A 296 -13.52 -26.19 -7.36
N SER A 297 -12.48 -25.36 -7.14
CA SER A 297 -12.50 -24.30 -6.12
C SER A 297 -13.09 -22.97 -6.61
N TRP A 298 -13.19 -22.73 -7.91
CA TRP A 298 -13.51 -21.42 -8.52
C TRP A 298 -14.82 -20.82 -8.01
N ASP A 299 -15.92 -21.55 -8.17
CA ASP A 299 -17.26 -20.98 -7.90
C ASP A 299 -17.42 -20.60 -6.43
N GLY A 300 -16.90 -21.44 -5.53
CA GLY A 300 -16.87 -21.15 -4.10
C GLY A 300 -16.00 -19.97 -3.73
N ALA A 301 -14.81 -19.85 -4.33
CA ALA A 301 -13.90 -18.73 -4.13
C ALA A 301 -14.51 -17.41 -4.60
N ILE A 302 -15.13 -17.38 -5.77
CA ILE A 302 -15.76 -16.19 -6.32
C ILE A 302 -17.00 -15.77 -5.52
N ALA A 303 -17.82 -16.72 -5.09
CA ALA A 303 -18.97 -16.40 -4.23
C ALA A 303 -18.51 -15.72 -2.92
N LYS A 304 -17.55 -16.32 -2.20
CA LYS A 304 -16.97 -15.72 -0.99
C LYS A 304 -16.32 -14.35 -1.25
N SER A 305 -15.60 -14.19 -2.37
CA SER A 305 -14.97 -12.92 -2.74
C SER A 305 -16.02 -11.83 -2.99
N ARG A 306 -17.10 -12.14 -3.69
CA ARG A 306 -18.21 -11.21 -3.93
C ARG A 306 -18.89 -10.78 -2.63
N ASP A 307 -19.16 -11.74 -1.73
CA ASP A 307 -19.77 -11.46 -0.43
C ASP A 307 -18.85 -10.58 0.42
N TYR A 308 -17.54 -10.86 0.42
CA TYR A 308 -16.55 -10.09 1.15
C TYR A 308 -16.47 -8.64 0.65
N LEU A 309 -16.36 -8.44 -0.67
CA LEU A 309 -16.36 -7.12 -1.31
C LEU A 309 -17.63 -6.33 -0.96
N ASN A 310 -18.80 -6.95 -1.12
CA ASN A 310 -20.07 -6.29 -0.84
C ASN A 310 -20.23 -5.95 0.64
N SER A 311 -19.82 -6.83 1.55
CA SER A 311 -19.89 -6.59 3.00
C SER A 311 -19.09 -5.35 3.41
N HIS A 312 -17.88 -5.16 2.85
CA HIS A 312 -17.07 -3.97 3.15
C HIS A 312 -17.67 -2.69 2.58
N ILE A 313 -18.28 -2.74 1.40
CA ILE A 313 -18.99 -1.58 0.85
C ILE A 313 -20.18 -1.20 1.75
N GLU A 314 -20.92 -2.18 2.29
CA GLU A 314 -22.01 -1.90 3.23
C GLU A 314 -21.50 -1.36 4.60
N LEU A 315 -20.34 -1.82 5.08
CA LEU A 315 -19.68 -1.22 6.26
C LEU A 315 -19.28 0.24 5.99
N ALA A 316 -18.73 0.53 4.81
CA ALA A 316 -18.40 1.90 4.41
C ALA A 316 -19.62 2.83 4.37
N LYS A 317 -20.76 2.34 3.88
CA LYS A 317 -22.04 3.09 3.94
C LYS A 317 -22.44 3.41 5.37
N LYS A 318 -22.35 2.44 6.28
CA LYS A 318 -22.68 2.63 7.70
C LYS A 318 -21.78 3.66 8.36
N LEU A 319 -20.50 3.69 8.00
CA LEU A 319 -19.53 4.65 8.52
C LEU A 319 -19.51 5.97 7.77
N ASN A 320 -20.24 6.08 6.65
CA ASN A 320 -20.28 7.26 5.78
C ASN A 320 -18.90 7.72 5.33
N LYS A 321 -18.04 6.76 4.90
CA LYS A 321 -16.67 7.01 4.46
C LYS A 321 -16.38 6.32 3.12
N PRO A 322 -15.47 6.86 2.29
CA PRO A 322 -14.96 6.14 1.13
C PRO A 322 -14.25 4.85 1.54
N ILE A 323 -14.23 3.85 0.66
CA ILE A 323 -13.46 2.61 0.87
C ILE A 323 -12.69 2.23 -0.38
N VAL A 324 -11.47 1.71 -0.20
CA VAL A 324 -10.57 1.26 -1.26
C VAL A 324 -10.21 -0.21 -1.05
N LEU A 325 -10.30 -1.02 -2.11
CA LEU A 325 -9.69 -2.35 -2.13
C LEU A 325 -8.19 -2.19 -2.39
N GLU A 326 -7.37 -2.20 -1.33
CA GLU A 326 -5.96 -1.82 -1.46
C GLU A 326 -5.01 -2.95 -1.82
N GLU A 327 -5.44 -4.22 -1.63
CA GLU A 327 -4.68 -5.37 -2.08
C GLU A 327 -5.63 -6.48 -2.53
N PHE A 328 -5.28 -7.09 -3.63
CA PHE A 328 -5.86 -8.34 -4.12
C PHE A 328 -4.97 -8.91 -5.20
N GLY A 329 -4.92 -10.21 -5.27
CA GLY A 329 -4.12 -10.92 -6.26
C GLY A 329 -4.55 -12.37 -6.39
N LEU A 330 -4.10 -12.99 -7.47
CA LEU A 330 -4.16 -14.42 -7.67
C LEU A 330 -2.92 -14.85 -8.46
N ASP A 331 -2.45 -16.06 -8.22
CA ASP A 331 -1.27 -16.61 -8.87
C ASP A 331 -1.50 -16.89 -10.36
N ARG A 332 -0.40 -17.23 -11.05
CA ARG A 332 -0.42 -17.66 -12.45
C ARG A 332 -1.00 -19.05 -12.59
N ASP A 333 -1.42 -19.38 -13.81
CA ASP A 333 -1.92 -20.70 -14.13
C ASP A 333 -0.89 -21.80 -13.83
N GLY A 334 -1.37 -22.94 -13.31
CA GLY A 334 -0.55 -24.11 -12.99
C GLY A 334 0.38 -23.94 -11.79
N PRO A 335 -0.06 -23.28 -10.71
CA PRO A 335 0.66 -22.66 -9.59
C PRO A 335 2.16 -22.43 -9.89
N SER A 336 2.42 -21.52 -10.84
CA SER A 336 3.74 -21.25 -11.37
C SER A 336 4.19 -19.83 -11.06
N PHE A 337 5.44 -19.65 -10.68
CA PHE A 337 6.08 -18.34 -10.48
C PHE A 337 6.74 -17.81 -11.76
N SER A 338 6.83 -18.65 -12.79
CA SER A 338 7.51 -18.31 -14.05
C SER A 338 6.70 -17.31 -14.88
N VAL A 339 7.34 -16.26 -15.38
CA VAL A 339 6.77 -15.31 -16.33
C VAL A 339 6.28 -15.95 -17.63
N LYS A 340 6.68 -17.22 -17.92
CA LYS A 340 6.23 -17.99 -19.09
C LYS A 340 4.86 -18.63 -18.87
N ALA A 341 4.41 -18.78 -17.65
CA ALA A 341 3.08 -19.30 -17.34
C ALA A 341 2.01 -18.27 -17.75
N THR A 342 0.87 -18.75 -18.22
CA THR A 342 -0.27 -17.90 -18.57
C THR A 342 -0.95 -17.33 -17.33
N THR A 343 -1.82 -16.34 -17.51
CA THR A 343 -2.51 -15.61 -16.43
C THR A 343 -4.02 -15.68 -16.55
N LYS A 344 -4.55 -16.71 -17.25
CA LYS A 344 -5.98 -16.82 -17.58
C LYS A 344 -6.88 -16.79 -16.34
N ILE A 345 -6.50 -17.54 -15.29
CA ILE A 345 -7.28 -17.63 -14.05
C ILE A 345 -7.19 -16.29 -13.29
N ARG A 346 -6.00 -15.69 -13.19
CA ARG A 346 -5.82 -14.37 -12.59
C ARG A 346 -6.62 -13.30 -13.33
N ASP A 347 -6.59 -13.29 -14.67
CA ASP A 347 -7.32 -12.32 -15.48
C ASP A 347 -8.84 -12.48 -15.33
N ARG A 348 -9.32 -13.73 -15.20
CA ARG A 348 -10.72 -14.02 -14.89
C ARG A 348 -11.10 -13.49 -13.50
N PHE A 349 -10.25 -13.69 -12.50
CA PHE A 349 -10.45 -13.17 -11.15
C PHE A 349 -10.43 -11.63 -11.11
N TYR A 350 -9.47 -11.01 -11.78
CA TYR A 350 -9.40 -9.55 -11.89
C TYR A 350 -10.65 -8.97 -12.53
N ARG A 351 -11.17 -9.59 -13.59
CA ARG A 351 -12.41 -9.16 -14.24
C ARG A 351 -13.61 -9.20 -13.27
N GLU A 352 -13.74 -10.26 -12.48
CA GLU A 352 -14.79 -10.35 -11.46
C GLU A 352 -14.70 -9.22 -10.42
N VAL A 353 -13.50 -8.97 -9.90
CA VAL A 353 -13.26 -7.92 -8.91
C VAL A 353 -13.51 -6.53 -9.51
N PHE A 354 -12.95 -6.25 -10.67
CA PHE A 354 -13.10 -4.96 -11.34
C PHE A 354 -14.55 -4.67 -11.73
N ASP A 355 -15.28 -5.68 -12.21
CA ASP A 355 -16.70 -5.56 -12.52
C ASP A 355 -17.54 -5.15 -11.30
N ILE A 356 -17.28 -5.75 -10.14
CA ILE A 356 -17.98 -5.39 -8.90
C ILE A 356 -17.68 -3.94 -8.55
N ILE A 357 -16.41 -3.57 -8.51
CA ILE A 357 -15.97 -2.22 -8.15
C ILE A 357 -16.59 -1.20 -9.11
N TYR A 358 -16.48 -1.41 -10.41
CA TYR A 358 -17.04 -0.50 -11.41
C TYR A 358 -18.56 -0.36 -11.28
N ARG A 359 -19.30 -1.47 -11.16
CA ARG A 359 -20.77 -1.42 -11.04
C ARG A 359 -21.23 -0.73 -9.78
N ARG A 360 -20.51 -0.93 -8.66
CA ARG A 360 -20.82 -0.29 -7.37
C ARG A 360 -20.47 1.20 -7.41
N ALA A 361 -19.28 1.55 -7.92
CA ALA A 361 -18.88 2.95 -8.11
C ALA A 361 -19.84 3.71 -9.04
N SER A 362 -20.23 3.12 -10.17
CA SER A 362 -21.18 3.73 -11.13
C SER A 362 -22.59 3.97 -10.53
N LYS A 363 -22.96 3.30 -9.43
CA LYS A 363 -24.20 3.51 -8.69
C LYS A 363 -24.05 4.56 -7.58
N GLY A 364 -22.86 5.14 -7.39
CA GLY A 364 -22.59 6.09 -6.31
C GLY A 364 -22.36 5.44 -4.95
N ASP A 365 -22.06 4.13 -4.90
CA ASP A 365 -21.63 3.48 -3.66
C ASP A 365 -20.26 4.00 -3.23
N PRO A 366 -19.89 3.94 -1.94
CA PRO A 366 -18.68 4.57 -1.39
C PRO A 366 -17.36 3.89 -1.82
N ILE A 367 -17.39 2.92 -2.73
CA ILE A 367 -16.16 2.32 -3.26
C ILE A 367 -15.42 3.31 -4.14
N ALA A 368 -14.18 3.63 -3.78
CA ALA A 368 -13.37 4.68 -4.40
C ALA A 368 -12.25 4.15 -5.31
N GLY A 369 -12.22 2.85 -5.56
CA GLY A 369 -11.26 2.23 -6.47
C GLY A 369 -10.47 1.08 -5.84
N PHE A 370 -9.32 0.80 -6.43
CA PHE A 370 -8.49 -0.34 -6.05
C PHE A 370 -6.99 -0.11 -6.29
N ASN A 371 -6.13 -0.86 -5.56
CA ASN A 371 -4.73 -1.11 -5.86
C ASN A 371 -4.51 -2.62 -5.96
N PHE A 372 -4.13 -3.13 -7.11
CA PHE A 372 -3.82 -4.57 -7.23
C PHE A 372 -2.45 -4.89 -6.61
N TRP A 373 -2.28 -6.09 -6.12
CA TRP A 373 -1.02 -6.64 -5.67
C TRP A 373 -0.43 -7.56 -6.73
N ALA A 374 0.77 -7.30 -7.26
CA ALA A 374 1.46 -6.03 -7.18
C ALA A 374 2.20 -5.78 -8.50
N TRP A 375 2.69 -4.57 -8.70
CA TRP A 375 3.46 -4.24 -9.91
C TRP A 375 4.82 -4.93 -9.90
N GLY A 376 5.07 -5.80 -10.86
CA GLY A 376 6.36 -6.45 -11.10
C GLY A 376 7.17 -5.79 -12.21
N GLY A 377 6.44 -5.22 -13.20
CA GLY A 377 7.02 -4.48 -14.32
C GLY A 377 8.11 -5.24 -15.07
N ALA A 378 9.25 -4.61 -15.28
CA ALA A 378 10.42 -5.17 -15.93
C ALA A 378 11.28 -6.06 -15.03
N GLY A 379 11.04 -6.08 -13.70
CA GLY A 379 11.77 -6.94 -12.76
C GLY A 379 11.56 -8.42 -13.03
N ARG A 380 12.53 -9.25 -12.65
CA ARG A 380 12.47 -10.71 -12.88
C ARG A 380 13.03 -11.46 -11.67
N ALA A 381 12.42 -12.60 -11.36
CA ALA A 381 13.01 -13.53 -10.41
C ALA A 381 14.37 -14.03 -10.90
N ALA A 382 15.40 -13.86 -10.10
CA ALA A 382 16.76 -14.20 -10.47
C ALA A 382 17.15 -15.64 -10.09
N ASN A 383 16.49 -16.22 -9.08
CA ASN A 383 16.88 -17.50 -8.50
C ASN A 383 15.96 -18.63 -8.98
N ALA A 384 16.53 -19.84 -9.13
CA ALA A 384 15.78 -21.02 -9.56
C ALA A 384 14.73 -21.47 -8.51
N ASP A 385 14.94 -21.12 -7.24
CA ASP A 385 14.02 -21.35 -6.12
C ASP A 385 12.96 -20.24 -5.95
N TYR A 386 13.02 -19.21 -6.80
CA TYR A 386 12.17 -18.01 -6.78
C TYR A 386 12.23 -17.17 -5.48
N TRP A 387 13.06 -17.51 -4.50
CA TRP A 387 13.23 -16.68 -3.31
C TRP A 387 14.16 -15.50 -3.58
N TRP A 388 13.72 -14.32 -3.13
CA TRP A 388 14.49 -13.10 -3.25
C TRP A 388 15.78 -13.17 -2.40
N LYS A 389 16.87 -12.61 -2.92
CA LYS A 389 18.15 -12.46 -2.20
C LYS A 389 18.67 -11.03 -2.43
N PRO A 390 19.40 -10.44 -1.45
CA PRO A 390 20.02 -9.14 -1.65
C PRO A 390 20.80 -9.05 -2.96
N GLY A 391 20.52 -7.99 -3.75
CA GLY A 391 21.09 -7.79 -5.07
C GLY A 391 20.26 -8.35 -6.23
N ASN A 392 19.16 -9.05 -5.96
CA ASN A 392 18.17 -9.37 -7.00
C ASN A 392 17.26 -8.20 -7.29
N ASP A 393 16.63 -8.20 -8.46
CA ASP A 393 15.57 -7.25 -8.79
C ASP A 393 14.48 -7.27 -7.72
N PHE A 394 13.94 -6.10 -7.41
CA PHE A 394 12.65 -6.02 -6.74
C PHE A 394 11.53 -6.28 -7.75
N VAL A 395 10.54 -7.06 -7.32
CA VAL A 395 9.31 -7.33 -8.05
C VAL A 395 8.11 -7.06 -7.13
N GLY A 396 6.90 -7.33 -7.59
CA GLY A 396 5.69 -7.09 -6.78
C GLY A 396 5.64 -7.91 -5.50
N ASP A 397 6.16 -9.13 -5.53
CA ASP A 397 6.20 -10.01 -4.35
C ASP A 397 7.36 -9.59 -3.43
N PRO A 398 7.12 -9.33 -2.12
CA PRO A 398 8.17 -9.00 -1.18
C PRO A 398 9.02 -10.22 -0.83
N PRO A 399 10.18 -10.07 -0.15
CA PRO A 399 11.10 -11.15 0.16
C PRO A 399 10.53 -12.35 0.92
N GLN A 400 9.39 -12.21 1.57
CA GLN A 400 8.68 -13.29 2.26
C GLN A 400 7.93 -14.26 1.33
N GLU A 401 7.81 -13.91 0.05
CA GLU A 401 7.03 -14.64 -0.95
C GLU A 401 7.92 -15.05 -2.12
N GLU A 402 7.57 -16.13 -2.82
CA GLU A 402 8.22 -16.51 -4.04
C GLU A 402 8.00 -15.45 -5.12
N GLN A 403 9.07 -15.02 -5.74
CA GLN A 403 9.06 -13.95 -6.73
C GLN A 403 8.34 -14.40 -8.02
N GLY A 404 7.25 -13.76 -8.35
CA GLY A 404 6.35 -14.12 -9.45
C GLY A 404 5.03 -14.75 -8.97
N LEU A 405 4.82 -14.85 -7.65
CA LEU A 405 3.58 -15.40 -7.08
C LEU A 405 2.37 -14.56 -7.51
N TYR A 406 2.39 -13.25 -7.21
CA TYR A 406 1.32 -12.32 -7.54
C TYR A 406 1.74 -11.20 -8.48
N SER A 407 3.03 -11.04 -8.73
CA SER A 407 3.58 -9.97 -9.59
C SER A 407 2.90 -9.90 -10.95
N VAL A 408 2.50 -8.70 -11.34
CA VAL A 408 2.04 -8.35 -12.69
C VAL A 408 3.23 -7.76 -13.45
N PHE A 409 3.78 -8.55 -14.37
CA PHE A 409 4.94 -8.16 -15.17
C PHE A 409 4.55 -7.42 -16.45
N ASP A 410 5.49 -6.70 -17.03
CA ASP A 410 5.33 -6.04 -18.33
C ASP A 410 5.01 -7.00 -19.48
N SER A 411 5.33 -8.28 -19.33
CA SER A 411 5.00 -9.37 -20.25
C SER A 411 3.57 -9.90 -20.13
N ASP A 412 2.82 -9.52 -19.07
CA ASP A 412 1.45 -10.00 -18.80
C ASP A 412 0.40 -9.18 -19.58
N VAL A 413 0.52 -9.18 -20.89
CA VAL A 413 -0.24 -8.30 -21.80
C VAL A 413 -1.75 -8.36 -21.54
N SER A 414 -2.32 -9.54 -21.31
CA SER A 414 -3.76 -9.69 -21.05
C SER A 414 -4.20 -9.04 -19.74
N SER A 415 -3.41 -9.19 -18.65
CA SER A 415 -3.66 -8.51 -17.38
C SER A 415 -3.54 -6.99 -17.51
N LEU A 416 -2.51 -6.51 -18.23
CA LEU A 416 -2.28 -5.08 -18.45
C LEU A 416 -3.41 -4.43 -19.26
N LEU A 417 -3.88 -5.08 -20.31
CA LEU A 417 -5.02 -4.62 -21.11
C LEU A 417 -6.31 -4.59 -20.29
N LEU A 418 -6.51 -5.57 -19.41
CA LEU A 418 -7.66 -5.60 -18.52
C LEU A 418 -7.62 -4.46 -17.50
N ILE A 419 -6.46 -4.19 -16.90
CA ILE A 419 -6.27 -3.04 -16.00
C ILE A 419 -6.59 -1.74 -16.73
N LYS A 420 -6.07 -1.57 -17.95
CA LYS A 420 -6.36 -0.39 -18.78
C LYS A 420 -7.84 -0.23 -19.08
N GLU A 421 -8.52 -1.30 -19.46
CA GLU A 421 -9.98 -1.28 -19.75
C GLU A 421 -10.76 -0.68 -18.57
N TYR A 422 -10.46 -1.16 -17.35
CA TYR A 422 -11.18 -0.70 -16.16
C TYR A 422 -10.70 0.66 -15.65
N ALA A 423 -9.46 1.05 -15.95
CA ALA A 423 -8.99 2.41 -15.72
C ALA A 423 -9.81 3.40 -16.55
N ASP A 424 -9.95 3.16 -17.85
CA ASP A 424 -10.74 4.02 -18.75
C ASP A 424 -12.21 4.10 -18.29
N ARG A 425 -12.79 3.00 -17.83
CA ARG A 425 -14.18 2.94 -17.34
C ARG A 425 -14.38 3.70 -16.01
N LEU A 426 -13.49 3.52 -15.04
CA LEU A 426 -13.58 4.17 -13.72
C LEU A 426 -13.34 5.67 -13.82
N HIS A 427 -12.36 6.10 -14.62
CA HIS A 427 -12.07 7.53 -14.82
C HIS A 427 -13.16 8.27 -15.59
N ALA A 428 -14.03 7.55 -16.28
CA ALA A 428 -15.18 8.13 -16.95
C ALA A 428 -16.37 8.41 -16.02
N ILE A 429 -16.37 7.91 -14.78
CA ILE A 429 -17.46 8.13 -13.81
C ILE A 429 -17.41 9.61 -13.35
N LYS A 430 -18.55 10.27 -13.46
CA LYS A 430 -18.73 11.66 -13.04
C LYS A 430 -19.86 11.71 -12.00
N HIS A 431 -19.55 12.01 -10.75
CA HIS A 431 -20.54 12.21 -9.69
C HIS A 431 -20.29 13.51 -8.94
#